data_0bee2b74562ab767c104f1ce5aedbded
#
_entry.id   0bee2b74562ab767c104f1ce5aedbded
#
_cell.length_a   1.000
_cell.length_b   1.000
_cell.length_c   1.000
_cell.angle_alpha   90.00
_cell.angle_beta   90.00
_cell.angle_gamma   90.00
#
_symmetry.space_group_name_H-M   'P 1'
#
loop_
_entity.id
_entity.type
_entity.pdbx_description
1 polymer ?
#
loop_
_entity_poly.entity_id
_entity_poly.type
_entity_poly.pdbx_seq_one_letter_code
_entity_poly.pdbx_strand_id
1 'polypeptide(L)'
;MGEVQTGTIETRIPGRLDRLPWSRWHWLVVIGLGTVWILDGLEVTIVGAIASRLTDPDSGLGLSESQIGLAASIYVLGACLGALFFGYLTDRFGRKKLFIITLILYLVATVLTAFSMNPLWFYACRFFTGAGIGGEYAAINSAIDELIPARLRGRIDLIINGSYWLGTVFGALVAIPLLNPEVLPEDIGWRV
;
A
#
# COMPACT_ATOMS: atom_id res chain seq x y z
N MET A 1 8.06 -2.95 -46.72
CA MET A 1 7.76 -3.07 -45.29
C MET A 1 8.80 -4.02 -44.76
N GLY A 2 9.88 -3.50 -44.10
CA GLY A 2 10.94 -4.33 -43.54
C GLY A 2 10.45 -4.92 -42.23
N GLU A 3 10.53 -6.24 -42.11
CA GLU A 3 10.36 -6.93 -40.82
C GLU A 3 11.43 -6.45 -39.88
N VAL A 4 11.00 -5.82 -38.80
CA VAL A 4 11.88 -5.54 -37.65
C VAL A 4 12.18 -6.88 -37.00
N GLN A 5 13.37 -7.46 -37.32
CA GLN A 5 13.89 -8.62 -36.60
C GLN A 5 14.14 -8.16 -35.15
N THR A 6 13.23 -8.52 -34.27
CA THR A 6 13.45 -8.45 -32.82
C THR A 6 14.51 -9.50 -32.48
N GLY A 7 15.78 -9.08 -32.50
CA GLY A 7 16.90 -9.92 -32.09
C GLY A 7 16.75 -10.28 -30.60
N THR A 8 16.78 -11.55 -30.30
CA THR A 8 16.89 -12.06 -28.92
C THR A 8 18.21 -11.58 -28.34
N ILE A 9 18.16 -10.75 -27.28
CA ILE A 9 19.36 -10.34 -26.56
C ILE A 9 19.69 -11.46 -25.58
N GLU A 10 20.71 -12.24 -25.87
CA GLU A 10 21.26 -13.20 -24.91
C GLU A 10 22.00 -12.44 -23.80
N THR A 11 21.45 -12.47 -22.60
CA THR A 11 22.08 -11.84 -21.43
C THR A 11 22.37 -12.86 -20.34
N ARG A 12 23.56 -12.73 -19.70
CA ARG A 12 23.95 -13.56 -18.54
C ARG A 12 23.66 -12.86 -17.21
N ILE A 13 22.95 -11.72 -17.23
CA ILE A 13 22.67 -10.92 -16.03
C ILE A 13 21.87 -11.72 -15.00
N PRO A 14 20.75 -12.42 -15.33
CA PRO A 14 20.01 -13.20 -14.34
C PRO A 14 20.88 -14.27 -13.67
N GLY A 15 21.66 -15.03 -14.46
CA GLY A 15 22.54 -16.05 -13.90
C GLY A 15 23.70 -15.49 -13.05
N ARG A 16 24.08 -14.21 -13.24
CA ARG A 16 25.04 -13.53 -12.36
C ARG A 16 24.39 -13.08 -11.06
N LEU A 17 23.15 -12.58 -11.10
CA LEU A 17 22.37 -12.22 -9.92
C LEU A 17 22.14 -13.45 -9.03
N ASP A 18 21.82 -14.59 -9.60
CA ASP A 18 21.58 -15.83 -8.85
C ASP A 18 22.80 -16.36 -8.10
N ARG A 19 24.01 -15.99 -8.56
CA ARG A 19 25.28 -16.36 -7.94
C ARG A 19 25.73 -15.39 -6.85
N LEU A 20 25.08 -14.23 -6.71
CA LEU A 20 25.47 -13.26 -5.69
C LEU A 20 25.24 -13.82 -4.27
N PRO A 21 26.21 -13.63 -3.38
CA PRO A 21 26.02 -13.95 -1.97
C PRO A 21 25.02 -12.97 -1.35
N TRP A 22 24.30 -13.44 -0.34
CA TRP A 22 23.41 -12.59 0.44
C TRP A 22 24.21 -11.47 1.12
N SER A 23 23.82 -10.21 0.94
CA SER A 23 24.54 -9.04 1.41
C SER A 23 23.65 -8.11 2.25
N ARG A 24 24.28 -7.11 2.89
CA ARG A 24 23.56 -6.06 3.63
C ARG A 24 22.59 -5.28 2.74
N TRP A 25 22.90 -5.14 1.46
CA TRP A 25 22.02 -4.48 0.50
C TRP A 25 20.68 -5.21 0.33
N HIS A 26 20.71 -6.54 0.25
CA HIS A 26 19.47 -7.33 0.17
C HIS A 26 18.60 -7.14 1.43
N TRP A 27 19.22 -7.04 2.62
CA TRP A 27 18.48 -6.73 3.84
C TRP A 27 17.85 -5.35 3.81
N LEU A 28 18.52 -4.32 3.27
CA LEU A 28 17.94 -2.99 3.11
C LEU A 28 16.72 -3.01 2.20
N VAL A 29 16.77 -3.78 1.11
CA VAL A 29 15.61 -3.97 0.23
C VAL A 29 14.46 -4.65 0.98
N VAL A 30 14.73 -5.76 1.66
CA VAL A 30 13.70 -6.52 2.40
C VAL A 30 13.06 -5.67 3.50
N ILE A 31 13.86 -4.95 4.28
CA ILE A 31 13.36 -4.07 5.33
C ILE A 31 12.56 -2.92 4.73
N GLY A 32 13.06 -2.28 3.67
CA GLY A 32 12.34 -1.19 3.01
C GLY A 32 10.98 -1.62 2.48
N LEU A 33 10.93 -2.71 1.71
CA LEU A 33 9.69 -3.24 1.17
C LEU A 33 8.76 -3.77 2.28
N GLY A 34 9.30 -4.46 3.28
CA GLY A 34 8.53 -4.96 4.43
C GLY A 34 7.94 -3.82 5.28
N THR A 35 8.64 -2.69 5.42
CA THR A 35 8.11 -1.53 6.14
C THR A 35 6.85 -0.97 5.46
N VAL A 36 6.83 -0.90 4.13
CA VAL A 36 5.65 -0.45 3.40
C VAL A 36 4.47 -1.40 3.62
N TRP A 37 4.70 -2.71 3.56
CA TRP A 37 3.68 -3.71 3.88
C TRP A 37 3.14 -3.60 5.31
N ILE A 38 3.99 -3.25 6.27
CA ILE A 38 3.57 -2.96 7.65
C ILE A 38 2.65 -1.73 7.67
N LEU A 39 3.00 -0.66 6.95
CA LEU A 39 2.16 0.54 6.86
C LEU A 39 0.80 0.25 6.21
N ASP A 40 0.76 -0.56 5.16
CA ASP A 40 -0.47 -0.98 4.50
C ASP A 40 -1.39 -1.79 5.45
N GLY A 41 -0.80 -2.74 6.18
CA GLY A 41 -1.53 -3.53 7.18
C GLY A 41 -2.07 -2.68 8.33
N LEU A 42 -1.31 -1.70 8.77
CA LEU A 42 -1.70 -0.74 9.80
C LEU A 42 -2.87 0.12 9.31
N GLU A 43 -2.77 0.70 8.11
CA GLU A 43 -3.80 1.57 7.53
C GLU A 43 -5.14 0.84 7.35
N VAL A 44 -5.13 -0.34 6.73
CA VAL A 44 -6.34 -1.13 6.52
C VAL A 44 -7.01 -1.50 7.85
N THR A 45 -6.22 -1.81 8.88
CA THR A 45 -6.73 -2.16 10.20
C THR A 45 -7.34 -0.96 10.92
N ILE A 46 -6.66 0.19 10.88
CA ILE A 46 -7.18 1.43 11.49
C ILE A 46 -8.49 1.83 10.82
N VAL A 47 -8.56 1.84 9.49
CA VAL A 47 -9.79 2.17 8.77
C VAL A 47 -10.93 1.23 9.15
N GLY A 48 -10.68 -0.06 9.30
CA GLY A 48 -11.67 -1.01 9.82
C GLY A 48 -12.12 -0.68 11.25
N ALA A 49 -11.19 -0.30 12.12
CA ALA A 49 -11.48 0.03 13.51
C ALA A 49 -12.27 1.34 13.65
N ILE A 50 -12.01 2.36 12.84
CA ILE A 50 -12.73 3.64 12.89
C ILE A 50 -14.10 3.57 12.22
N ALA A 51 -14.43 2.51 11.49
CA ALA A 51 -15.70 2.39 10.77
C ALA A 51 -16.92 2.61 11.68
N SER A 52 -16.91 2.05 12.89
CA SER A 52 -17.98 2.24 13.89
C SER A 52 -18.08 3.69 14.38
N ARG A 53 -16.94 4.40 14.46
CA ARG A 53 -16.91 5.82 14.86
C ARG A 53 -17.43 6.73 13.75
N LEU A 54 -17.21 6.39 12.49
CA LEU A 54 -17.69 7.15 11.35
C LEU A 54 -19.23 7.13 11.23
N THR A 55 -19.90 6.14 11.84
CA THR A 55 -21.37 6.10 11.90
C THR A 55 -21.94 6.97 13.00
N ASP A 56 -21.14 7.41 13.95
CA ASP A 56 -21.58 8.27 15.05
C ASP A 56 -21.87 9.69 14.52
N PRO A 57 -23.05 10.30 14.83
CA PRO A 57 -23.33 11.68 14.46
C PRO A 57 -22.28 12.68 14.98
N ASP A 58 -21.68 12.41 16.14
CA ASP A 58 -20.68 13.26 16.78
C ASP A 58 -19.29 13.17 16.11
N SER A 59 -19.08 12.21 15.21
CA SER A 59 -17.85 12.08 14.42
C SER A 59 -17.62 13.23 13.42
N GLY A 60 -18.65 14.02 13.15
CA GLY A 60 -18.64 15.10 12.16
C GLY A 60 -18.86 14.64 10.71
N LEU A 61 -18.90 13.33 10.43
CA LEU A 61 -19.23 12.76 9.11
C LEU A 61 -20.58 12.05 9.11
N GLY A 62 -20.97 11.36 10.20
CA GLY A 62 -22.26 10.70 10.36
C GLY A 62 -22.61 9.75 9.20
N LEU A 63 -21.67 8.91 8.77
CA LEU A 63 -21.85 8.01 7.63
C LEU A 63 -22.78 6.84 7.98
N SER A 64 -23.67 6.47 7.07
CA SER A 64 -24.41 5.22 7.22
C SER A 64 -23.51 3.99 6.96
N GLU A 65 -23.89 2.82 7.47
CA GLU A 65 -23.17 1.57 7.21
C GLU A 65 -23.00 1.28 5.70
N SER A 66 -24.03 1.61 4.90
CA SER A 66 -23.97 1.49 3.45
C SER A 66 -22.94 2.43 2.81
N GLN A 67 -22.76 3.62 3.36
CA GLN A 67 -21.75 4.58 2.90
C GLN A 67 -20.34 4.14 3.27
N ILE A 68 -20.15 3.49 4.41
CA ILE A 68 -18.88 2.87 4.80
C ILE A 68 -18.55 1.70 3.86
N GLY A 69 -19.53 0.83 3.57
CA GLY A 69 -19.36 -0.24 2.59
C GLY A 69 -19.02 0.29 1.19
N LEU A 70 -19.63 1.42 0.78
CA LEU A 70 -19.30 2.09 -0.47
C LEU A 70 -17.87 2.63 -0.46
N ALA A 71 -17.42 3.24 0.63
CA ALA A 71 -16.04 3.71 0.78
C ALA A 71 -15.01 2.59 0.65
N ALA A 72 -15.29 1.42 1.26
CA ALA A 72 -14.46 0.23 1.13
C ALA A 72 -14.43 -0.28 -0.32
N SER A 73 -15.57 -0.28 -1.00
CA SER A 73 -15.66 -0.68 -2.41
C SER A 73 -14.89 0.27 -3.33
N ILE A 74 -14.97 1.56 -3.08
CA ILE A 74 -14.23 2.60 -3.81
C ILE A 74 -12.71 2.43 -3.60
N TYR A 75 -12.28 2.12 -2.38
CA TYR A 75 -10.88 1.82 -2.08
C TYR A 75 -10.37 0.60 -2.89
N VAL A 76 -11.13 -0.50 -2.91
CA VAL A 76 -10.77 -1.70 -3.69
C VAL A 76 -10.73 -1.39 -5.18
N LEU A 77 -11.71 -0.61 -5.69
CA LEU A 77 -11.72 -0.16 -7.08
C LEU A 77 -10.47 0.67 -7.39
N GLY A 78 -10.11 1.59 -6.50
CA GLY A 78 -8.87 2.36 -6.59
C GLY A 78 -7.64 1.45 -6.65
N ALA A 79 -7.55 0.44 -5.79
CA ALA A 79 -6.44 -0.51 -5.76
C ALA A 79 -6.33 -1.30 -7.09
N CYS A 80 -7.44 -1.79 -7.63
CA CYS A 80 -7.46 -2.49 -8.91
C CYS A 80 -6.99 -1.59 -10.06
N LEU A 81 -7.54 -0.39 -10.16
CA LEU A 81 -7.18 0.57 -11.22
C LEU A 81 -5.74 1.08 -11.05
N GLY A 82 -5.33 1.32 -9.81
CA GLY A 82 -3.97 1.71 -9.46
C GLY A 82 -2.94 0.65 -9.84
N ALA A 83 -3.21 -0.63 -9.54
CA ALA A 83 -2.34 -1.73 -9.93
C ALA A 83 -2.17 -1.82 -11.45
N LEU A 84 -3.25 -1.66 -12.22
CA LEU A 84 -3.19 -1.68 -13.68
C LEU A 84 -2.45 -0.46 -14.23
N PHE A 85 -2.80 0.74 -13.77
CA PHE A 85 -2.24 1.99 -14.28
C PHE A 85 -0.76 2.15 -13.90
N PHE A 86 -0.44 2.04 -12.63
CA PHE A 86 0.93 2.19 -12.16
C PHE A 86 1.80 0.98 -12.50
N GLY A 87 1.22 -0.22 -12.61
CA GLY A 87 1.92 -1.39 -13.14
C GLY A 87 2.45 -1.13 -14.54
N TYR A 88 1.60 -0.66 -15.46
CA TYR A 88 2.03 -0.25 -16.80
C TYR A 88 3.09 0.86 -16.80
N LEU A 89 2.92 1.87 -15.95
CA LEU A 89 3.88 2.96 -15.82
C LEU A 89 5.22 2.50 -15.24
N THR A 90 5.22 1.52 -14.35
CA THR A 90 6.43 0.96 -13.72
C THR A 90 7.39 0.39 -14.75
N ASP A 91 6.87 -0.30 -15.75
CA ASP A 91 7.70 -0.83 -16.84
C ASP A 91 8.27 0.27 -17.74
N ARG A 92 7.59 1.41 -17.85
CA ARG A 92 8.01 2.51 -18.73
C ARG A 92 8.95 3.51 -18.06
N PHE A 93 8.71 3.87 -16.81
CA PHE A 93 9.43 4.94 -16.10
C PHE A 93 10.40 4.44 -15.02
N GLY A 94 10.43 3.14 -14.81
CA GLY A 94 11.30 2.49 -13.84
C GLY A 94 10.68 2.37 -12.44
N ARG A 95 10.97 1.27 -11.79
CA ARG A 95 10.30 0.78 -10.57
C ARG A 95 10.51 1.67 -9.36
N LYS A 96 11.76 2.12 -9.12
CA LYS A 96 12.09 2.97 -7.97
C LYS A 96 11.30 4.30 -7.99
N LYS A 97 11.18 4.91 -9.16
CA LYS A 97 10.49 6.19 -9.31
C LYS A 97 8.99 6.03 -9.06
N LEU A 98 8.39 5.01 -9.66
CA LEU A 98 6.96 4.76 -9.51
C LEU A 98 6.62 4.34 -8.07
N PHE A 99 7.42 3.49 -7.45
CA PHE A 99 7.28 3.13 -6.04
C PHE A 99 7.22 4.37 -5.12
N ILE A 100 8.14 5.33 -5.31
CA ILE A 100 8.14 6.57 -4.52
C ILE A 100 6.89 7.41 -4.81
N ILE A 101 6.45 7.50 -6.08
CA ILE A 101 5.27 8.26 -6.45
C ILE A 101 4.00 7.65 -5.84
N THR A 102 3.84 6.34 -5.91
CA THR A 102 2.67 5.64 -5.36
C THR A 102 2.65 5.70 -3.84
N LEU A 103 3.81 5.59 -3.19
CA LEU A 103 3.96 5.76 -1.74
C LEU A 103 3.55 7.19 -1.32
N ILE A 104 4.04 8.22 -2.00
CA ILE A 104 3.65 9.61 -1.71
C ILE A 104 2.15 9.80 -1.94
N LEU A 105 1.60 9.29 -3.04
CA LEU A 105 0.18 9.37 -3.34
C LEU A 105 -0.67 8.77 -2.21
N TYR A 106 -0.31 7.57 -1.79
CA TYR A 106 -0.96 6.87 -0.68
C TYR A 106 -0.88 7.67 0.62
N LEU A 107 0.32 8.09 1.04
CA LEU A 107 0.52 8.82 2.29
C LEU A 107 -0.24 10.16 2.30
N VAL A 108 -0.18 10.91 1.20
CA VAL A 108 -0.91 12.19 1.07
C VAL A 108 -2.42 11.95 1.12
N ALA A 109 -2.94 10.94 0.42
CA ALA A 109 -4.37 10.62 0.44
C ALA A 109 -4.84 10.19 1.84
N THR A 110 -4.03 9.42 2.57
CA THR A 110 -4.30 9.02 3.96
C THR A 110 -4.34 10.23 4.89
N VAL A 111 -3.35 11.13 4.80
CA VAL A 111 -3.36 12.38 5.59
C VAL A 111 -4.57 13.26 5.24
N LEU A 112 -4.91 13.39 3.95
CA LEU A 112 -6.08 14.17 3.53
C LEU A 112 -7.40 13.56 3.99
N THR A 113 -7.45 12.27 4.28
CA THR A 113 -8.62 11.61 4.87
C THR A 113 -8.94 12.18 6.25
N ALA A 114 -7.92 12.52 7.06
CA ALA A 114 -8.11 13.12 8.38
C ALA A 114 -8.85 14.48 8.33
N PHE A 115 -8.75 15.19 7.20
CA PHE A 115 -9.41 16.48 6.97
C PHE A 115 -10.78 16.35 6.27
N SER A 116 -11.35 15.15 6.23
CA SER A 116 -12.66 14.93 5.60
C SER A 116 -13.76 15.65 6.35
N MET A 117 -14.49 16.51 5.63
CA MET A 117 -15.64 17.26 6.14
C MET A 117 -16.96 16.79 5.53
N ASN A 118 -16.91 15.99 4.47
CA ASN A 118 -18.06 15.44 3.80
C ASN A 118 -17.77 14.05 3.21
N PRO A 119 -18.80 13.23 2.96
CA PRO A 119 -18.63 11.87 2.44
C PRO A 119 -17.92 11.82 1.09
N LEU A 120 -18.15 12.77 0.20
CA LEU A 120 -17.54 12.79 -1.13
C LEU A 120 -16.01 12.96 -1.06
N TRP A 121 -15.55 13.84 -0.18
CA TRP A 121 -14.12 14.01 0.09
C TRP A 121 -13.50 12.71 0.63
N PHE A 122 -14.17 12.09 1.59
CA PHE A 122 -13.74 10.81 2.16
C PHE A 122 -13.60 9.73 1.09
N TYR A 123 -14.59 9.60 0.18
CA TYR A 123 -14.54 8.63 -0.92
C TYR A 123 -13.40 8.92 -1.91
N ALA A 124 -13.18 10.18 -2.24
CA ALA A 124 -12.07 10.56 -3.12
C ALA A 124 -10.72 10.18 -2.49
N CYS A 125 -10.52 10.48 -1.22
CA CYS A 125 -9.31 10.07 -0.51
C CYS A 125 -9.15 8.55 -0.46
N ARG A 126 -10.22 7.79 -0.18
CA ARG A 126 -10.21 6.32 -0.21
C ARG A 126 -9.82 5.76 -1.57
N PHE A 127 -10.32 6.34 -2.65
CA PHE A 127 -9.94 5.96 -4.00
C PHE A 127 -8.44 6.13 -4.25
N PHE A 128 -7.89 7.30 -3.92
CA PHE A 128 -6.47 7.58 -4.14
C PHE A 128 -5.56 6.80 -3.20
N THR A 129 -5.96 6.55 -1.94
CA THR A 129 -5.26 5.65 -1.04
C THR A 129 -5.17 4.24 -1.64
N GLY A 130 -6.31 3.71 -2.09
CA GLY A 130 -6.35 2.42 -2.77
C GLY A 130 -5.47 2.40 -4.03
N ALA A 131 -5.55 3.43 -4.88
CA ALA A 131 -4.76 3.51 -6.10
C ALA A 131 -3.25 3.54 -5.83
N GLY A 132 -2.81 4.24 -4.79
CA GLY A 132 -1.42 4.23 -4.35
C GLY A 132 -0.96 2.85 -3.92
N ILE A 133 -1.69 2.21 -3.00
CA ILE A 133 -1.38 0.87 -2.49
C ILE A 133 -1.38 -0.16 -3.62
N GLY A 134 -2.38 -0.15 -4.51
CA GLY A 134 -2.42 -1.04 -5.67
C GLY A 134 -1.20 -0.89 -6.58
N GLY A 135 -0.75 0.35 -6.81
CA GLY A 135 0.47 0.64 -7.56
C GLY A 135 1.75 0.15 -6.88
N GLU A 136 1.81 0.23 -5.55
CA GLU A 136 2.93 -0.30 -4.76
C GLU A 136 3.05 -1.81 -4.85
N TYR A 137 1.96 -2.54 -4.80
CA TYR A 137 1.94 -4.00 -4.99
C TYR A 137 2.63 -4.43 -6.30
N ALA A 138 2.32 -3.76 -7.41
CA ALA A 138 2.95 -4.04 -8.69
C ALA A 138 4.46 -3.77 -8.65
N ALA A 139 4.87 -2.65 -8.03
CA ALA A 139 6.27 -2.26 -7.93
C ALA A 139 7.07 -3.17 -6.99
N ILE A 140 6.51 -3.57 -5.85
CA ILE A 140 7.14 -4.46 -4.85
C ILE A 140 7.38 -5.84 -5.44
N ASN A 141 6.37 -6.49 -6.01
CA ASN A 141 6.51 -7.82 -6.61
C ASN A 141 7.56 -7.82 -7.71
N SER A 142 7.53 -6.83 -8.58
CA SER A 142 8.55 -6.65 -9.61
C SER A 142 9.95 -6.43 -9.04
N ALA A 143 10.08 -5.66 -7.94
CA ALA A 143 11.37 -5.44 -7.29
C ALA A 143 11.92 -6.74 -6.66
N ILE A 144 11.09 -7.56 -6.05
CA ILE A 144 11.49 -8.87 -5.51
C ILE A 144 12.02 -9.76 -6.63
N ASP A 145 11.32 -9.83 -7.76
CA ASP A 145 11.72 -10.66 -8.90
C ASP A 145 13.06 -10.25 -9.53
N GLU A 146 13.35 -8.95 -9.53
CA GLU A 146 14.57 -8.44 -10.14
C GLU A 146 15.77 -8.37 -9.19
N LEU A 147 15.54 -8.08 -7.92
CA LEU A 147 16.61 -7.76 -6.97
C LEU A 147 17.01 -8.95 -6.11
N ILE A 148 16.14 -9.95 -5.96
CA ILE A 148 16.36 -11.09 -5.09
C ILE A 148 16.78 -12.30 -5.93
N PRO A 149 17.88 -13.02 -5.54
CA PRO A 149 18.29 -14.24 -6.21
C PRO A 149 17.16 -15.28 -6.26
N ALA A 150 16.97 -15.96 -7.40
CA ALA A 150 15.84 -16.88 -7.64
C ALA A 150 15.65 -17.92 -6.52
N ARG A 151 16.74 -18.45 -5.98
CA ARG A 151 16.72 -19.44 -4.87
C ARG A 151 16.08 -18.93 -3.58
N LEU A 152 16.00 -17.62 -3.37
CA LEU A 152 15.50 -16.99 -2.15
C LEU A 152 14.19 -16.23 -2.35
N ARG A 153 13.74 -15.99 -3.60
CA ARG A 153 12.58 -15.16 -3.92
C ARG A 153 11.34 -15.56 -3.13
N GLY A 154 10.91 -16.82 -3.22
CA GLY A 154 9.71 -17.26 -2.55
C GLY A 154 9.77 -17.11 -1.03
N ARG A 155 10.96 -17.34 -0.41
CA ARG A 155 11.12 -17.13 1.03
C ARG A 155 11.07 -15.65 1.40
N ILE A 156 11.68 -14.80 0.62
CA ILE A 156 11.70 -13.36 0.86
C ILE A 156 10.33 -12.75 0.59
N ASP A 157 9.66 -13.20 -0.46
CA ASP A 157 8.29 -12.81 -0.76
C ASP A 157 7.35 -13.11 0.42
N LEU A 158 7.42 -14.32 0.98
CA LEU A 158 6.65 -14.69 2.17
C LEU A 158 6.99 -13.84 3.40
N ILE A 159 8.25 -13.45 3.60
CA ILE A 159 8.67 -12.60 4.71
C ILE A 159 8.09 -11.18 4.53
N ILE A 160 8.21 -10.62 3.34
CA ILE A 160 7.68 -9.29 3.02
C ILE A 160 6.15 -9.29 3.13
N ASN A 161 5.46 -10.23 2.48
CA ASN A 161 4.00 -10.34 2.58
C ASN A 161 3.55 -10.63 4.03
N GLY A 162 4.29 -11.45 4.77
CA GLY A 162 4.01 -11.74 6.18
C GLY A 162 4.14 -10.51 7.09
N SER A 163 4.95 -9.52 6.74
CA SER A 163 5.10 -8.29 7.51
C SER A 163 3.82 -7.43 7.55
N TYR A 164 2.90 -7.60 6.61
CA TYR A 164 1.56 -7.02 6.64
C TYR A 164 0.82 -7.33 7.96
N TRP A 165 0.92 -8.56 8.45
CA TRP A 165 0.27 -8.96 9.69
C TRP A 165 0.86 -8.29 10.94
N LEU A 166 2.13 -7.88 10.89
CA LEU A 166 2.70 -7.04 11.94
C LEU A 166 2.03 -5.65 11.91
N GLY A 167 1.78 -5.11 10.74
CA GLY A 167 1.03 -3.86 10.57
C GLY A 167 -0.38 -3.94 11.15
N THR A 168 -1.11 -5.03 10.88
CA THR A 168 -2.44 -5.25 11.46
C THR A 168 -2.41 -5.31 12.99
N VAL A 169 -1.43 -5.99 13.58
CA VAL A 169 -1.27 -6.04 15.05
C VAL A 169 -0.98 -4.65 15.60
N PHE A 170 -0.05 -3.90 15.01
CA PHE A 170 0.24 -2.52 15.42
C PHE A 170 -0.96 -1.61 15.24
N GLY A 171 -1.69 -1.70 14.12
CA GLY A 171 -2.90 -0.93 13.88
C GLY A 171 -3.98 -1.19 14.93
N ALA A 172 -4.22 -2.45 15.27
CA ALA A 172 -5.15 -2.82 16.32
C ALA A 172 -4.74 -2.28 17.70
N LEU A 173 -3.45 -2.38 18.05
CA LEU A 173 -2.93 -1.87 19.32
C LEU A 173 -3.03 -0.34 19.43
N VAL A 174 -2.75 0.36 18.33
CA VAL A 174 -2.83 1.84 18.28
C VAL A 174 -4.28 2.31 18.27
N ALA A 175 -5.18 1.59 17.63
CA ALA A 175 -6.60 1.93 17.60
C ALA A 175 -7.25 1.93 19.02
N ILE A 176 -6.79 1.07 19.94
CA ILE A 176 -7.33 1.00 21.30
C ILE A 176 -7.28 2.35 22.03
N PRO A 177 -6.11 3.00 22.22
CA PRO A 177 -6.06 4.30 22.89
C PRO A 177 -6.62 5.45 22.06
N LEU A 178 -6.50 5.42 20.71
CA LEU A 178 -6.97 6.49 19.85
C LEU A 178 -8.50 6.58 19.80
N LEU A 179 -9.18 5.44 19.89
CA LEU A 179 -10.64 5.37 19.86
C LEU A 179 -11.28 5.37 21.26
N ASN A 180 -10.48 5.48 22.33
CA ASN A 180 -11.01 5.57 23.67
C ASN A 180 -11.45 7.01 23.98
N PRO A 181 -12.76 7.28 24.25
CA PRO A 181 -13.26 8.61 24.59
C PRO A 181 -12.62 9.25 25.82
N GLU A 182 -12.04 8.43 26.73
CA GLU A 182 -11.32 8.92 27.91
C GLU A 182 -9.93 9.49 27.57
N VAL A 183 -9.37 9.12 26.40
CA VAL A 183 -8.03 9.54 25.96
C VAL A 183 -8.11 10.67 24.95
N LEU A 184 -8.98 10.55 23.96
CA LEU A 184 -9.17 11.54 22.90
C LEU A 184 -10.67 11.81 22.65
N PRO A 185 -11.06 13.09 22.39
CA PRO A 185 -12.41 13.43 21.96
C PRO A 185 -12.84 12.64 20.73
N GLU A 186 -14.13 12.31 20.65
CA GLU A 186 -14.68 11.42 19.60
C GLU A 186 -14.52 11.97 18.19
N ASP A 187 -14.54 13.29 18.04
CA ASP A 187 -14.37 14.01 16.77
C ASP A 187 -12.89 14.04 16.29
N ILE A 188 -11.93 13.90 17.21
CA ILE A 188 -10.48 13.94 16.91
C ILE A 188 -9.90 12.55 16.82
N GLY A 189 -10.30 11.62 17.68
CA GLY A 189 -9.66 10.30 17.82
C GLY A 189 -9.59 9.48 16.54
N TRP A 190 -10.54 9.61 15.63
CA TRP A 190 -10.51 8.91 14.34
C TRP A 190 -9.70 9.63 13.26
N ARG A 191 -9.32 10.90 13.47
CA ARG A 191 -8.55 11.72 12.51
C ARG A 191 -7.04 11.62 12.72
N VAL A 192 -6.59 11.14 13.89
CA VAL A 192 -5.19 10.99 14.28
C VAL A 192 -4.64 9.63 13.93
#